data_4ae6e408c0939d967867bc3d8c14c5bd
#
_entry.id   4ae6e408c0939d967867bc3d8c14c5bd
#
_cell.length_a   1.000
_cell.length_b   1.000
_cell.length_c   1.000
_cell.angle_alpha   90.00
_cell.angle_beta   90.00
_cell.angle_gamma   90.00
#
_symmetry.space_group_name_H-M   'P 1'
#
loop_
_entity.id
_entity.type
_entity.pdbx_description
1 polymer ?
#
loop_
_entity_poly.entity_id
_entity_poly.type
_entity_poly.pdbx_seq_one_letter_code
_entity_poly.pdbx_strand_id
1 'polypeptide(L)' 'MQLAALETLHLDPDATLQDIKSRFKELVKRFHPDANGGDRGAEERLRQVIKAYGQLRSSGYT' A
#
# COMPACT_ATOMS: atom_id res chain seq x y z
N MET A 1 11.86 4.79 -11.48
CA MET A 1 10.66 5.44 -10.95
C MET A 1 9.75 4.41 -10.28
N GLN A 2 9.08 4.78 -9.23
CA GLN A 2 8.23 3.88 -8.45
C GLN A 2 6.75 4.04 -8.79
N LEU A 3 6.44 4.25 -10.06
CA LEU A 3 5.06 4.45 -10.48
C LEU A 3 4.18 3.24 -10.20
N ALA A 4 4.70 2.03 -10.41
CA ALA A 4 3.93 0.81 -10.15
C ALA A 4 3.55 0.70 -8.68
N ALA A 5 4.48 1.02 -7.78
CA ALA A 5 4.20 0.98 -6.34
C ALA A 5 3.18 2.04 -5.94
N LEU A 6 3.30 3.24 -6.50
CA LEU A 6 2.34 4.32 -6.24
C LEU A 6 0.94 3.94 -6.75
N GLU A 7 0.86 3.34 -7.93
CA GLU A 7 -0.41 2.89 -8.48
C GLU A 7 -1.06 1.81 -7.61
N THR A 8 -0.26 0.90 -7.08
CA THR A 8 -0.77 -0.14 -6.19
C THR A 8 -1.43 0.47 -4.95
N LEU A 9 -0.89 1.60 -4.48
CA LEU A 9 -1.46 2.32 -3.34
C LEU A 9 -2.51 3.34 -3.75
N HIS A 10 -2.84 3.41 -5.04
CA HIS A 10 -3.81 4.38 -5.59
C HIS A 10 -3.38 5.82 -5.33
N LEU A 11 -2.09 6.10 -5.51
CA LEU A 11 -1.53 7.42 -5.30
C LEU A 11 -1.05 8.02 -6.61
N ASP A 12 -1.04 9.35 -6.67
CA ASP A 12 -0.50 10.08 -7.80
C ASP A 12 1.03 10.08 -7.77
N PRO A 13 1.69 10.30 -8.91
CA PRO A 13 3.15 10.44 -8.93
C PRO A 13 3.67 11.57 -8.04
N ASP A 14 2.83 12.55 -7.75
CA ASP A 14 3.18 13.69 -6.90
C ASP A 14 2.92 13.45 -5.42
N ALA A 15 2.54 12.23 -5.04
CA ALA A 15 2.20 11.93 -3.65
C ALA A 15 3.37 12.20 -2.71
N THR A 16 3.06 12.82 -1.57
CA THR A 16 4.06 13.10 -0.54
C THR A 16 4.26 11.86 0.34
N LEU A 17 5.33 11.90 1.14
CA LEU A 17 5.56 10.85 2.13
C LEU A 17 4.35 10.68 3.05
N GLN A 18 3.76 11.80 3.46
CA GLN A 18 2.58 11.77 4.32
C GLN A 18 1.42 11.05 3.65
N ASP A 19 1.21 11.31 2.35
CA ASP A 19 0.16 10.64 1.59
C ASP A 19 0.40 9.14 1.52
N ILE A 20 1.63 8.74 1.32
CA ILE A 20 2.00 7.33 1.25
C ILE A 20 1.70 6.62 2.57
N LYS A 21 2.11 7.21 3.68
CA LYS A 21 1.87 6.62 5.00
C LYS A 21 0.38 6.54 5.33
N SER A 22 -0.36 7.60 5.03
CA SER A 22 -1.80 7.64 5.30
C SER A 22 -2.53 6.59 4.48
N ARG A 23 -2.21 6.50 3.20
CA ARG A 23 -2.84 5.52 2.32
C ARG A 23 -2.50 4.10 2.72
N PHE A 24 -1.24 3.85 3.10
CA PHE A 24 -0.83 2.53 3.54
C PHE A 24 -1.65 2.06 4.75
N LYS A 25 -1.78 2.92 5.75
CA LYS A 25 -2.58 2.59 6.93
C LYS A 25 -4.03 2.30 6.58
N GLU A 26 -4.60 3.14 5.71
CA GLU A 26 -5.98 2.98 5.28
C GLU A 26 -6.19 1.64 4.58
N LEU A 27 -5.29 1.28 3.66
CA LEU A 27 -5.40 0.03 2.92
C LEU A 27 -5.17 -1.18 3.81
N VAL A 28 -4.26 -1.10 4.78
CA VAL A 28 -4.05 -2.19 5.73
C VAL A 28 -5.33 -2.46 6.52
N LYS A 29 -5.98 -1.41 7.00
CA LYS A 29 -7.23 -1.57 7.74
C LYS A 29 -8.33 -2.16 6.85
N ARG A 30 -8.38 -1.71 5.60
CA ARG A 30 -9.42 -2.12 4.66
C ARG A 30 -9.28 -3.58 4.26
N PHE A 31 -8.05 -4.05 4.06
CA PHE A 31 -7.81 -5.41 3.57
C PHE A 31 -7.29 -6.38 4.63
N HIS A 32 -7.32 -5.97 5.89
CA HIS A 32 -6.87 -6.85 6.96
C HIS A 32 -7.74 -8.11 6.99
N PRO A 33 -7.14 -9.31 7.09
CA PRO A 33 -7.90 -10.57 7.06
C PRO A 33 -9.00 -10.64 8.11
N ASP A 34 -8.76 -10.13 9.31
CA ASP A 34 -9.75 -10.14 10.38
C ASP A 34 -10.97 -9.31 10.01
N ALA A 35 -10.75 -8.17 9.37
CA ALA A 35 -11.84 -7.29 8.96
C ALA A 35 -12.66 -7.87 7.82
N ASN A 36 -12.08 -8.77 7.04
CA ASN A 36 -12.71 -9.33 5.85
C ASN A 36 -13.06 -10.82 6.01
N GLY A 37 -13.12 -11.30 7.24
CA GLY A 37 -13.53 -12.67 7.51
C GLY A 37 -12.62 -13.73 6.92
N GLY A 38 -11.33 -13.42 6.74
CA GLY A 38 -10.37 -14.37 6.19
C GLY A 38 -10.40 -14.46 4.67
N ASP A 39 -10.97 -13.48 3.99
CA ASP A 39 -11.03 -13.44 2.53
C ASP A 39 -9.62 -13.47 1.93
N ARG A 40 -9.37 -14.46 1.09
CA ARG A 40 -8.06 -14.60 0.43
C ARG A 40 -7.75 -13.45 -0.52
N GLY A 41 -8.78 -12.90 -1.17
CA GLY A 41 -8.60 -11.75 -2.05
C GLY A 41 -8.07 -10.54 -1.29
N ALA A 42 -8.61 -10.31 -0.10
CA ALA A 42 -8.14 -9.22 0.76
C ALA A 42 -6.71 -9.47 1.24
N GLU A 43 -6.39 -10.71 1.59
CA GLU A 43 -5.05 -11.09 2.02
C GLU A 43 -4.03 -10.84 0.90
N GLU A 44 -4.37 -11.23 -0.31
CA GLU A 44 -3.50 -11.02 -1.47
C GLU A 44 -3.28 -9.53 -1.73
N ARG A 45 -4.34 -8.74 -1.64
CA ARG A 45 -4.24 -7.28 -1.79
C ARG A 45 -3.33 -6.69 -0.73
N LEU A 46 -3.47 -7.15 0.51
CA LEU A 46 -2.65 -6.66 1.60
C LEU A 46 -1.16 -6.93 1.35
N ARG A 47 -0.84 -8.12 0.84
CA ARG A 47 0.54 -8.45 0.50
C ARG A 47 1.10 -7.50 -0.55
N GLN A 48 0.31 -7.20 -1.59
CA GLN A 48 0.72 -6.27 -2.63
C GLN A 48 0.95 -4.86 -2.08
N VAL A 49 0.08 -4.43 -1.18
CA VAL A 49 0.20 -3.12 -0.53
C VAL A 49 1.50 -3.04 0.28
N ILE A 50 1.77 -4.07 1.07
CA ILE A 50 2.99 -4.11 1.88
C ILE A 50 4.23 -4.11 0.99
N LYS A 51 4.22 -4.88 -0.09
CA LYS A 51 5.33 -4.93 -1.03
C LYS A 51 5.58 -3.57 -1.68
N ALA A 52 4.51 -2.92 -2.12
CA ALA A 52 4.61 -1.60 -2.74
C ALA A 52 5.20 -0.57 -1.76
N TYR A 53 4.73 -0.59 -0.53
CA TYR A 53 5.23 0.31 0.49
C TYR A 53 6.72 0.08 0.76
N GLY A 54 7.13 -1.19 0.83
CA GLY A 54 8.53 -1.55 1.02
C GLY A 54 9.40 -1.05 -0.12
N GLN A 55 8.92 -1.15 -1.36
CA GLN A 55 9.65 -0.65 -2.52
C GLN A 55 9.85 0.86 -2.45
N LEU A 56 8.82 1.59 -2.05
CA LEU A 56 8.89 3.04 -1.91
C LEU A 56 9.90 3.44 -0.84
N ARG A 57 9.92 2.74 0.27
CA ARG A 57 10.88 2.99 1.33
C ARG A 57 12.31 2.70 0.85
N SER A 58 12.52 1.61 0.15
CA SER A 58 13.83 1.22 -0.35
C SER A 58 14.38 2.20 -1.37
N SER A 59 13.52 2.89 -2.10
CA SER A 59 13.94 3.85 -3.10
C SER A 59 14.26 5.23 -2.51
N GLY A 60 14.21 5.35 -1.20
CA GLY A 60 14.50 6.62 -0.54
C GLY A 60 13.33 7.59 -0.50
N TYR A 61 12.14 7.13 -0.79
CA TYR A 61 10.94 7.95 -0.77
C TYR A 61 10.55 8.35 0.66
N THR A 62 10.99 7.56 1.62
CA THR A 62 10.68 7.82 3.03
C THR A 62 11.94 8.12 3.83
#